data_b6c51320aa79b53ff2538a194562df01
#
_entry.id   b6c51320aa79b53ff2538a194562df01
#
_cell.length_a   1.000
_cell.length_b   1.000
_cell.length_c   1.000
_cell.angle_alpha   90.00
_cell.angle_beta   90.00
_cell.angle_gamma   90.00
#
_symmetry.space_group_name_H-M   'P 1'
#
loop_
_entity.id
_entity.type
_entity.pdbx_description
1 polymer ?
#
loop_
_entity_poly.entity_id
_entity_poly.type
_entity_poly.pdbx_seq_one_letter_code
_entity_poly.pdbx_strand_id
1 'polypeptide(L)'
;MDSKIASRKLGYGFSSEHQEISLSEFVVNAKKELETVPKFDPWRFISVERKKKKLFDRQTKEEAVKQEKSFSKKKKKLLQTYLKSAGFYKSAIDGDFGKGTRSAIDNWQKSIDKDGTGYLTKKQIKLLERYYGGYLGYNYPSDMQNLSTWDLSLLDLRYPTSIKSAVHHFKEMDSERERLRALYAAGEITDSELQRLWWKKYNSFSWWRDTQTRSIDVVYGNTPTFNRFWHFWINYFPISVDAVEAELFGNYYLTLRKNMASNFSELLYDATWHPAMQLYLSNQESTGPNSEKARDIKRNRDNEIAAINENLARELLELFTLTPAAGYSQDDVNGVAYVLTGWGQVWDDDLKEGYFNDYRHEPGAHKVLGKKYRGKPINKLKALCVDLAKHPMTARHIANKLSLHFISDKPPEEAIQSIENVYNQSSGDLVKVHQAVVDAVIKYGENSTKFLQPEIWFFNLHKAVGGGLPLKFLGKGDDWDDADQTNNILYELGHLNSRTPQPN
;
A
#
# COMPACT_ATOMS: atom_id res chain seq x y z
N MET A 1 2.22 24.99 -22.30
CA MET A 1 2.50 23.53 -22.15
C MET A 1 1.57 22.74 -23.02
N ASP A 2 2.03 21.68 -23.69
CA ASP A 2 1.15 20.74 -24.37
C ASP A 2 0.72 19.57 -23.45
N SER A 3 -0.29 18.80 -23.85
CA SER A 3 -0.81 17.69 -23.07
C SER A 3 0.18 16.54 -22.90
N LYS A 4 1.14 16.37 -23.84
CA LYS A 4 2.18 15.33 -23.76
C LYS A 4 3.18 15.65 -22.64
N ILE A 5 3.61 16.90 -22.55
CA ILE A 5 4.50 17.35 -21.46
C ILE A 5 3.77 17.24 -20.12
N ALA A 6 2.51 17.70 -20.06
CA ALA A 6 1.70 17.61 -18.86
C ALA A 6 1.54 16.15 -18.37
N SER A 7 1.25 15.22 -19.28
CA SER A 7 1.07 13.80 -18.94
C SER A 7 2.34 13.10 -18.44
N ARG A 8 3.54 13.55 -18.91
CA ARG A 8 4.82 13.02 -18.41
C ARG A 8 5.13 13.53 -16.99
N LYS A 9 4.74 14.76 -16.68
CA LYS A 9 4.99 15.37 -15.37
C LYS A 9 3.99 14.92 -14.30
N LEU A 10 2.71 14.86 -14.66
CA LEU A 10 1.60 14.56 -13.77
C LEU A 10 1.14 13.10 -13.80
N GLY A 11 1.56 12.34 -14.80
CA GLY A 11 1.28 10.93 -14.96
C GLY A 11 2.53 10.18 -15.38
N TYR A 12 2.35 9.24 -16.31
CA TYR A 12 3.43 8.42 -16.87
C TYR A 12 3.48 8.49 -18.41
N GLY A 13 3.08 9.61 -18.99
CA GLY A 13 3.02 9.82 -20.43
C GLY A 13 1.80 9.17 -21.07
N PHE A 14 1.65 9.36 -22.39
CA PHE A 14 0.65 8.68 -23.21
C PHE A 14 1.24 7.40 -23.81
N SER A 15 0.40 6.38 -24.00
CA SER A 15 0.76 5.26 -24.87
C SER A 15 0.59 5.68 -26.34
N SER A 16 1.31 5.02 -27.24
CA SER A 16 1.19 5.23 -28.67
C SER A 16 -0.22 4.94 -29.25
N GLU A 17 -1.05 4.25 -28.47
CA GLU A 17 -2.42 3.87 -28.85
C GLU A 17 -3.49 4.85 -28.33
N HIS A 18 -3.13 5.84 -27.52
CA HIS A 18 -4.09 6.80 -26.98
C HIS A 18 -4.26 7.99 -27.93
N GLN A 19 -5.52 8.37 -28.18
CA GLN A 19 -5.83 9.62 -28.86
C GLN A 19 -5.25 10.81 -28.09
N GLU A 20 -4.66 11.76 -28.84
CA GLU A 20 -4.24 13.02 -28.25
C GLU A 20 -5.47 13.80 -27.76
N ILE A 21 -5.46 14.14 -26.49
CA ILE A 21 -6.48 15.02 -25.88
C ILE A 21 -5.93 16.44 -25.75
N SER A 22 -6.82 17.43 -25.74
CA SER A 22 -6.41 18.82 -25.51
C SER A 22 -5.82 18.99 -24.09
N LEU A 23 -4.99 20.03 -23.91
CA LEU A 23 -4.45 20.35 -22.59
C LEU A 23 -5.57 20.62 -21.57
N SER A 24 -6.62 21.34 -21.97
CA SER A 24 -7.77 21.63 -21.11
C SER A 24 -8.49 20.38 -20.65
N GLU A 25 -8.72 19.44 -21.55
CA GLU A 25 -9.33 18.14 -21.23
C GLU A 25 -8.42 17.31 -20.32
N PHE A 26 -7.11 17.31 -20.58
CA PHE A 26 -6.15 16.65 -19.69
C PHE A 26 -6.22 17.19 -18.26
N VAL A 27 -6.23 18.53 -18.09
CA VAL A 27 -6.29 19.18 -16.77
C VAL A 27 -7.58 18.82 -16.03
N VAL A 28 -8.72 18.82 -16.71
CA VAL A 28 -10.01 18.44 -16.13
C VAL A 28 -9.95 16.98 -15.66
N ASN A 29 -9.47 16.07 -16.50
CA ASN A 29 -9.35 14.66 -16.18
C ASN A 29 -8.38 14.41 -15.02
N ALA A 30 -7.21 15.04 -15.03
CA ALA A 30 -6.20 14.93 -13.98
C ALA A 30 -6.74 15.41 -12.62
N LYS A 31 -7.45 16.52 -12.58
CA LYS A 31 -8.07 17.02 -11.33
C LYS A 31 -9.18 16.09 -10.84
N LYS A 32 -10.00 15.57 -11.75
CA LYS A 32 -11.07 14.63 -11.43
C LYS A 32 -10.54 13.31 -10.85
N GLU A 33 -9.42 12.80 -11.36
CA GLU A 33 -8.76 11.60 -10.80
C GLU A 33 -8.39 11.77 -9.32
N LEU A 34 -8.11 12.99 -8.88
CA LEU A 34 -7.66 13.31 -7.53
C LEU A 34 -8.79 13.54 -6.52
N GLU A 35 -10.04 13.68 -6.99
CA GLU A 35 -11.20 13.95 -6.12
C GLU A 35 -11.56 12.77 -5.22
N THR A 36 -11.33 11.55 -5.70
CA THR A 36 -11.66 10.33 -4.97
C THR A 36 -10.58 9.27 -5.16
N VAL A 37 -10.44 8.38 -4.18
CA VAL A 37 -9.56 7.22 -4.32
C VAL A 37 -10.13 6.30 -5.38
N PRO A 38 -9.45 6.08 -6.53
CA PRO A 38 -9.99 5.29 -7.62
C PRO A 38 -10.06 3.81 -7.25
N LYS A 39 -11.06 3.14 -7.81
CA LYS A 39 -11.17 1.69 -7.73
C LYS A 39 -10.05 1.04 -8.53
N PHE A 40 -9.45 0.02 -7.94
CA PHE A 40 -8.44 -0.79 -8.61
C PHE A 40 -9.08 -2.05 -9.20
N ASP A 41 -9.06 -2.19 -10.53
CA ASP A 41 -9.52 -3.38 -11.25
C ASP A 41 -8.37 -4.04 -12.02
N PRO A 42 -7.66 -4.99 -11.41
CA PRO A 42 -6.54 -5.67 -12.05
C PRO A 42 -6.95 -6.47 -13.30
N TRP A 43 -8.24 -6.86 -13.40
CA TRP A 43 -8.76 -7.64 -14.52
C TRP A 43 -8.86 -6.86 -15.81
N ARG A 44 -9.12 -5.57 -15.71
CA ARG A 44 -9.19 -4.69 -16.86
C ARG A 44 -7.92 -4.73 -17.70
N PHE A 45 -6.77 -4.87 -17.04
CA PHE A 45 -5.47 -4.85 -17.69
C PHE A 45 -5.09 -6.19 -18.30
N ILE A 46 -5.47 -7.27 -17.64
CA ILE A 46 -5.24 -8.62 -18.16
C ILE A 46 -6.08 -8.90 -19.39
N SER A 47 -7.27 -8.29 -19.50
CA SER A 47 -8.20 -8.53 -20.60
C SER A 47 -7.73 -7.97 -21.94
N VAL A 48 -6.93 -6.90 -21.96
CA VAL A 48 -6.57 -6.20 -23.19
C VAL A 48 -5.51 -6.94 -23.99
N GLU A 49 -4.43 -7.40 -23.38
CA GLU A 49 -3.34 -8.05 -24.13
C GLU A 49 -3.52 -9.57 -24.32
N ARG A 50 -4.14 -10.25 -23.36
CA ARG A 50 -4.34 -11.70 -23.45
C ARG A 50 -5.56 -12.15 -24.24
N LYS A 51 -6.45 -11.24 -24.62
CA LYS A 51 -7.59 -11.54 -25.50
C LYS A 51 -7.19 -12.24 -26.80
N LYS A 52 -5.94 -12.14 -27.22
CA LYS A 52 -5.54 -12.61 -28.54
C LYS A 52 -4.90 -13.99 -28.60
N LYS A 53 -4.35 -14.58 -27.56
CA LYS A 53 -3.52 -15.79 -27.79
C LYS A 53 -3.47 -16.95 -26.79
N LYS A 54 -3.81 -16.86 -25.51
CA LYS A 54 -3.46 -17.94 -24.56
C LYS A 54 -4.45 -18.30 -23.42
N LEU A 55 -5.56 -17.59 -23.25
CA LEU A 55 -6.55 -17.92 -22.21
C LEU A 55 -7.55 -18.98 -22.64
N PHE A 56 -7.58 -19.29 -23.96
CA PHE A 56 -8.43 -20.35 -24.48
C PHE A 56 -7.83 -21.69 -24.12
N ASP A 57 -8.50 -22.36 -23.22
CA ASP A 57 -8.38 -23.79 -23.08
C ASP A 57 -9.10 -24.41 -24.27
N ARG A 58 -8.47 -25.43 -24.89
CA ARG A 58 -9.16 -26.26 -25.88
C ARG A 58 -10.25 -27.13 -25.24
N GLN A 59 -10.46 -27.00 -23.92
CA GLN A 59 -11.50 -27.73 -23.20
C GLN A 59 -12.87 -27.26 -23.66
N THR A 60 -13.68 -28.20 -24.13
CA THR A 60 -15.04 -27.92 -24.59
C THR A 60 -15.98 -27.65 -23.43
N LYS A 61 -17.16 -27.05 -23.71
CA LYS A 61 -18.22 -26.85 -22.71
C LYS A 61 -18.65 -28.18 -22.10
N GLU A 62 -18.73 -29.23 -22.89
CA GLU A 62 -19.11 -30.59 -22.46
C GLU A 62 -18.13 -31.13 -21.43
N GLU A 63 -16.82 -30.95 -21.66
CA GLU A 63 -15.78 -31.33 -20.72
C GLU A 63 -15.83 -30.52 -19.42
N ALA A 64 -16.10 -29.19 -19.51
CA ALA A 64 -16.27 -28.33 -18.34
C ALA A 64 -17.51 -28.74 -17.52
N VAL A 65 -18.63 -29.09 -18.16
CA VAL A 65 -19.83 -29.62 -17.52
C VAL A 65 -19.54 -30.94 -16.83
N LYS A 66 -18.83 -31.87 -17.51
CA LYS A 66 -18.43 -33.16 -16.93
C LYS A 66 -17.52 -32.97 -15.70
N GLN A 67 -16.56 -32.09 -15.80
CA GLN A 67 -15.66 -31.75 -14.67
C GLN A 67 -16.42 -31.19 -13.47
N GLU A 68 -17.37 -30.30 -13.69
CA GLU A 68 -18.16 -29.67 -12.64
C GLU A 68 -18.98 -30.66 -11.82
N LYS A 69 -19.43 -31.76 -12.44
CA LYS A 69 -20.16 -32.84 -11.75
C LYS A 69 -19.30 -33.51 -10.65
N SER A 70 -17.97 -33.45 -10.78
CA SER A 70 -17.02 -34.00 -9.81
C SER A 70 -16.71 -33.06 -8.64
N PHE A 71 -17.21 -31.81 -8.66
CA PHE A 71 -16.90 -30.84 -7.61
C PHE A 71 -17.66 -31.14 -6.32
N SER A 72 -16.92 -31.20 -5.22
CA SER A 72 -17.51 -31.22 -3.89
C SER A 72 -18.29 -29.93 -3.61
N LYS A 73 -19.25 -29.97 -2.70
CA LYS A 73 -19.97 -28.79 -2.25
C LYS A 73 -19.05 -27.70 -1.70
N LYS A 74 -17.95 -28.10 -1.01
CA LYS A 74 -16.87 -27.21 -0.54
C LYS A 74 -16.19 -26.49 -1.72
N LYS A 75 -15.85 -27.21 -2.79
CA LYS A 75 -15.24 -26.63 -3.99
C LYS A 75 -16.18 -25.66 -4.69
N LYS A 76 -17.45 -25.99 -4.81
CA LYS A 76 -18.47 -25.10 -5.39
C LYS A 76 -18.65 -23.80 -4.59
N LYS A 77 -18.71 -23.89 -3.25
CA LYS A 77 -18.73 -22.71 -2.38
C LYS A 77 -17.50 -21.82 -2.58
N LEU A 78 -16.34 -22.43 -2.69
CA LEU A 78 -15.08 -21.70 -2.92
C LEU A 78 -15.12 -20.94 -4.24
N LEU A 79 -15.59 -21.56 -5.32
CA LEU A 79 -15.73 -20.91 -6.62
C LEU A 79 -16.77 -19.79 -6.63
N GLN A 80 -17.89 -19.96 -5.89
CA GLN A 80 -18.86 -18.88 -5.67
C GLN A 80 -18.23 -17.71 -4.88
N THR A 81 -17.40 -18.00 -3.89
CA THR A 81 -16.64 -16.99 -3.14
C THR A 81 -15.73 -16.21 -4.08
N TYR A 82 -15.00 -16.89 -4.96
CA TYR A 82 -14.13 -16.24 -5.93
C TYR A 82 -14.91 -15.35 -6.90
N LEU A 83 -16.04 -15.83 -7.42
CA LEU A 83 -16.91 -15.04 -8.28
C LEU A 83 -17.55 -13.86 -7.53
N LYS A 84 -17.80 -13.99 -6.23
CA LYS A 84 -18.30 -12.91 -5.38
C LYS A 84 -17.21 -11.86 -5.13
N SER A 85 -16.01 -12.29 -4.79
CA SER A 85 -14.82 -11.43 -4.71
C SER A 85 -14.52 -10.76 -6.05
N ALA A 86 -14.86 -11.45 -7.16
CA ALA A 86 -14.80 -10.94 -8.51
C ALA A 86 -15.90 -9.92 -8.87
N GLY A 87 -16.85 -9.66 -7.98
CA GLY A 87 -17.95 -8.71 -8.20
C GLY A 87 -19.08 -9.24 -9.10
N PHE A 88 -18.97 -10.48 -9.62
CA PHE A 88 -19.97 -11.03 -10.56
C PHE A 88 -21.07 -11.84 -9.86
N TYR A 89 -20.82 -12.37 -8.65
CA TYR A 89 -21.81 -13.15 -7.89
C TYR A 89 -22.34 -12.37 -6.70
N LYS A 90 -23.65 -12.15 -6.66
CA LYS A 90 -24.32 -11.32 -5.63
C LYS A 90 -25.17 -12.13 -4.63
N SER A 91 -25.36 -13.41 -4.90
CA SER A 91 -26.23 -14.27 -4.09
C SER A 91 -25.48 -14.92 -2.91
N ALA A 92 -26.19 -15.72 -2.10
CA ALA A 92 -25.61 -16.48 -1.01
C ALA A 92 -24.64 -17.58 -1.52
N ILE A 93 -23.60 -17.85 -0.75
CA ILE A 93 -22.59 -18.89 -1.04
C ILE A 93 -23.12 -20.22 -0.49
N ASP A 94 -23.93 -20.91 -1.27
CA ASP A 94 -24.63 -22.16 -0.89
C ASP A 94 -23.94 -23.44 -1.42
N GLY A 95 -23.09 -23.30 -2.44
CA GLY A 95 -22.46 -24.41 -3.14
C GLY A 95 -23.34 -25.03 -4.23
N ASP A 96 -24.42 -24.36 -4.59
CA ASP A 96 -25.31 -24.78 -5.68
C ASP A 96 -25.13 -23.87 -6.90
N PHE A 97 -24.75 -24.48 -8.02
CA PHE A 97 -24.50 -23.74 -9.26
C PHE A 97 -25.82 -23.56 -10.05
N GLY A 98 -26.76 -22.82 -9.45
CA GLY A 98 -28.02 -22.44 -10.08
C GLY A 98 -27.87 -21.27 -11.07
N LYS A 99 -29.02 -20.70 -11.49
CA LYS A 99 -29.08 -19.61 -12.48
C LYS A 99 -28.17 -18.41 -12.11
N GLY A 100 -28.14 -18.03 -10.83
CA GLY A 100 -27.32 -16.92 -10.35
C GLY A 100 -25.81 -17.16 -10.52
N THR A 101 -25.35 -18.36 -10.19
CA THR A 101 -23.95 -18.77 -10.38
C THR A 101 -23.59 -18.86 -11.86
N ARG A 102 -24.50 -19.42 -12.69
CA ARG A 102 -24.29 -19.49 -14.15
C ARG A 102 -24.14 -18.10 -14.77
N SER A 103 -25.02 -17.19 -14.42
CA SER A 103 -24.95 -15.81 -14.87
C SER A 103 -23.66 -15.12 -14.42
N ALA A 104 -23.23 -15.36 -13.19
CA ALA A 104 -21.97 -14.82 -12.68
C ALA A 104 -20.76 -15.35 -13.42
N ILE A 105 -20.71 -16.66 -13.72
CA ILE A 105 -19.66 -17.27 -14.52
C ILE A 105 -19.67 -16.70 -15.94
N ASP A 106 -20.83 -16.63 -16.57
CA ASP A 106 -20.99 -16.10 -17.91
C ASP A 106 -20.53 -14.65 -18.04
N ASN A 107 -20.96 -13.80 -17.10
CA ASN A 107 -20.55 -12.39 -17.07
C ASN A 107 -19.04 -12.24 -16.80
N TRP A 108 -18.48 -13.04 -15.89
CA TRP A 108 -17.04 -13.04 -15.65
C TRP A 108 -16.27 -13.51 -16.90
N GLN A 109 -16.73 -14.57 -17.56
CA GLN A 109 -16.15 -15.03 -18.81
C GLN A 109 -16.18 -13.97 -19.90
N LYS A 110 -17.32 -13.27 -20.06
CA LYS A 110 -17.47 -12.15 -21.00
C LYS A 110 -16.54 -10.98 -20.67
N SER A 111 -16.20 -10.77 -19.42
CA SER A 111 -15.26 -9.73 -19.01
C SER A 111 -13.80 -10.06 -19.38
N ILE A 112 -13.46 -11.35 -19.45
CA ILE A 112 -12.13 -11.85 -19.83
C ILE A 112 -12.09 -12.43 -21.25
N ASP A 113 -13.25 -12.73 -21.82
CA ASP A 113 -13.44 -13.35 -23.13
C ASP A 113 -14.78 -12.94 -23.74
N LYS A 114 -14.94 -13.16 -25.07
CA LYS A 114 -16.15 -12.77 -25.79
C LYS A 114 -17.34 -13.72 -25.59
N ASP A 115 -17.07 -15.00 -25.35
CA ASP A 115 -18.11 -16.02 -25.28
C ASP A 115 -18.24 -16.61 -23.87
N GLY A 116 -19.30 -16.19 -23.16
CA GLY A 116 -19.66 -16.79 -21.89
C GLY A 116 -20.35 -18.14 -22.09
N THR A 117 -19.95 -19.15 -21.37
CA THR A 117 -20.55 -20.50 -21.40
C THR A 117 -21.32 -20.83 -20.14
N GLY A 118 -21.14 -20.06 -19.06
CA GLY A 118 -21.69 -20.34 -17.72
C GLY A 118 -21.03 -21.55 -17.02
N TYR A 119 -19.96 -22.13 -17.59
CA TYR A 119 -19.22 -23.26 -17.05
C TYR A 119 -17.73 -22.99 -17.06
N LEU A 120 -17.06 -23.28 -15.94
CA LEU A 120 -15.63 -22.99 -15.77
C LEU A 120 -14.76 -24.13 -16.31
N THR A 121 -13.84 -23.81 -17.20
CA THR A 121 -12.77 -24.73 -17.61
C THR A 121 -11.71 -24.87 -16.50
N LYS A 122 -10.83 -25.88 -16.59
CA LYS A 122 -9.71 -26.06 -15.65
C LYS A 122 -8.82 -24.83 -15.56
N LYS A 123 -8.53 -24.18 -16.70
CA LYS A 123 -7.70 -22.97 -16.72
C LYS A 123 -8.43 -21.79 -16.09
N GLN A 124 -9.72 -21.64 -16.36
CA GLN A 124 -10.54 -20.58 -15.75
C GLN A 124 -10.68 -20.76 -14.22
N ILE A 125 -10.82 -22.00 -13.75
CA ILE A 125 -10.80 -22.30 -12.31
C ILE A 125 -9.46 -21.90 -11.69
N LYS A 126 -8.33 -22.32 -12.28
CA LYS A 126 -7.01 -21.91 -11.82
C LYS A 126 -6.83 -20.40 -11.87
N LEU A 127 -7.44 -19.74 -12.85
CA LEU A 127 -7.43 -18.31 -12.97
C LEU A 127 -8.19 -17.64 -11.81
N LEU A 128 -9.42 -18.09 -11.52
CA LEU A 128 -10.21 -17.63 -10.38
C LEU A 128 -9.48 -17.90 -9.04
N GLU A 129 -8.97 -19.11 -8.86
CA GLU A 129 -8.21 -19.47 -7.67
C GLU A 129 -7.01 -18.58 -7.44
N ARG A 130 -6.33 -18.23 -8.52
CA ARG A 130 -5.13 -17.44 -8.49
C ARG A 130 -5.39 -15.98 -8.13
N TYR A 131 -6.42 -15.37 -8.70
CA TYR A 131 -6.69 -13.96 -8.56
C TYR A 131 -7.63 -13.64 -7.41
N TYR A 132 -8.49 -14.60 -7.04
CA TYR A 132 -9.52 -14.39 -6.03
C TYR A 132 -9.45 -15.39 -4.90
N GLY A 133 -8.65 -16.43 -5.05
CA GLY A 133 -8.49 -17.48 -4.07
C GLY A 133 -7.60 -17.12 -2.90
N GLY A 134 -7.11 -15.89 -2.85
CA GLY A 134 -6.03 -15.56 -1.95
C GLY A 134 -4.89 -16.58 -2.06
N TYR A 135 -3.67 -16.16 -2.18
CA TYR A 135 -2.60 -17.15 -2.24
C TYR A 135 -2.63 -17.99 -0.97
N LEU A 136 -2.83 -19.32 -1.14
CA LEU A 136 -2.58 -20.34 -0.12
C LEU A 136 -3.55 -20.46 1.07
N GLY A 137 -4.83 -20.69 0.80
CA GLY A 137 -5.69 -21.30 1.83
C GLY A 137 -5.91 -20.46 3.10
N TYR A 138 -5.74 -19.15 3.00
CA TYR A 138 -6.23 -18.25 4.02
C TYR A 138 -7.74 -18.42 4.12
N ASN A 139 -8.22 -18.87 5.26
CA ASN A 139 -9.58 -18.65 5.66
C ASN A 139 -9.68 -17.15 5.97
N TYR A 140 -10.14 -16.36 5.00
CA TYR A 140 -10.47 -14.97 5.28
C TYR A 140 -11.47 -14.91 6.44
N PRO A 141 -11.32 -13.96 7.36
CA PRO A 141 -12.33 -13.69 8.38
C PRO A 141 -13.71 -13.54 7.74
N SER A 142 -14.75 -14.02 8.43
CA SER A 142 -16.12 -14.02 7.89
C SER A 142 -16.67 -12.63 7.54
N ASP A 143 -16.14 -11.59 8.14
CA ASP A 143 -16.42 -10.19 7.86
C ASP A 143 -15.88 -9.71 6.51
N MET A 144 -14.80 -10.31 5.99
CA MET A 144 -14.32 -10.03 4.63
C MET A 144 -15.17 -10.72 3.54
N GLN A 145 -15.99 -11.69 3.89
CA GLN A 145 -16.93 -12.33 2.94
C GLN A 145 -18.06 -11.40 2.48
N ASN A 146 -18.27 -10.30 3.19
CA ASN A 146 -19.31 -9.30 2.87
C ASN A 146 -18.81 -8.13 2.00
N LEU A 147 -17.54 -8.12 1.62
CA LEU A 147 -17.01 -7.12 0.69
C LEU A 147 -17.58 -7.38 -0.69
N SER A 148 -18.68 -6.71 -0.99
CA SER A 148 -19.53 -6.96 -2.16
C SER A 148 -19.01 -6.30 -3.44
N THR A 149 -17.88 -5.63 -3.40
CA THR A 149 -17.39 -4.83 -4.52
C THR A 149 -15.88 -4.95 -4.68
N TRP A 150 -15.45 -4.91 -5.93
CA TRP A 150 -14.07 -4.77 -6.39
C TRP A 150 -13.41 -3.44 -6.00
N ASP A 151 -13.96 -2.73 -5.03
CA ASP A 151 -13.42 -1.50 -4.50
C ASP A 151 -12.13 -1.71 -3.72
N LEU A 152 -11.88 -2.98 -3.39
CA LEU A 152 -10.68 -3.41 -2.72
C LEU A 152 -9.72 -4.00 -3.74
N SER A 153 -8.52 -3.48 -3.79
CA SER A 153 -7.42 -4.08 -4.52
C SER A 153 -7.16 -5.50 -3.98
N LEU A 154 -6.45 -6.33 -4.74
CA LEU A 154 -6.01 -7.63 -4.23
C LEU A 154 -5.22 -7.51 -2.93
N LEU A 155 -4.64 -6.34 -2.68
CA LEU A 155 -3.94 -5.98 -1.47
C LEU A 155 -4.91 -5.86 -0.29
N ASP A 156 -6.06 -5.19 -0.47
CA ASP A 156 -7.06 -4.99 0.59
C ASP A 156 -7.63 -6.29 1.14
N LEU A 157 -7.69 -7.34 0.32
CA LEU A 157 -8.19 -8.65 0.75
C LEU A 157 -7.24 -9.39 1.71
N ARG A 158 -5.96 -9.00 1.74
CA ARG A 158 -4.93 -9.67 2.55
C ARG A 158 -4.51 -8.88 3.76
N TYR A 159 -4.71 -7.57 3.73
CA TYR A 159 -4.14 -6.71 4.73
C TYR A 159 -5.19 -6.12 5.65
N PRO A 160 -4.90 -6.11 6.93
CA PRO A 160 -5.77 -5.49 7.91
C PRO A 160 -5.87 -3.98 7.66
N THR A 161 -7.10 -3.46 7.67
CA THR A 161 -7.39 -2.04 7.46
C THR A 161 -7.58 -1.26 8.76
N SER A 162 -7.45 -1.93 9.90
CA SER A 162 -7.58 -1.34 11.23
C SER A 162 -6.51 -1.87 12.17
N ILE A 163 -6.24 -1.14 13.25
CA ILE A 163 -5.31 -1.58 14.31
C ILE A 163 -5.68 -2.98 14.84
N LYS A 164 -6.98 -3.23 15.09
CA LYS A 164 -7.45 -4.54 15.58
C LYS A 164 -7.19 -5.65 14.57
N SER A 165 -7.43 -5.38 13.30
CA SER A 165 -7.16 -6.35 12.23
C SER A 165 -5.66 -6.62 12.08
N ALA A 166 -4.81 -5.59 12.23
CA ALA A 166 -3.37 -5.75 12.20
C ALA A 166 -2.90 -6.68 13.30
N VAL A 167 -3.36 -6.47 14.53
CA VAL A 167 -3.02 -7.35 15.67
C VAL A 167 -3.46 -8.78 15.45
N HIS A 168 -4.68 -8.98 14.92
CA HIS A 168 -5.16 -10.31 14.61
C HIS A 168 -4.29 -11.02 13.57
N HIS A 169 -3.92 -10.32 12.51
CA HIS A 169 -3.05 -10.83 11.47
C HIS A 169 -1.67 -11.25 12.02
N PHE A 170 -1.09 -10.43 12.89
CA PHE A 170 0.18 -10.77 13.52
C PHE A 170 0.09 -11.98 14.44
N LYS A 171 -0.99 -12.10 15.21
CA LYS A 171 -1.23 -13.30 16.04
C LYS A 171 -1.36 -14.57 15.18
N GLU A 172 -2.00 -14.48 14.02
CA GLU A 172 -2.05 -15.60 13.08
C GLU A 172 -0.67 -15.94 12.51
N MET A 173 0.13 -14.92 12.16
CA MET A 173 1.51 -15.12 11.71
C MET A 173 2.36 -15.76 12.78
N ASP A 174 2.27 -15.31 14.01
CA ASP A 174 3.05 -15.81 15.13
C ASP A 174 2.67 -17.26 15.47
N SER A 175 1.38 -17.56 15.53
CA SER A 175 0.89 -18.93 15.71
C SER A 175 1.40 -19.88 14.61
N GLU A 176 1.47 -19.42 13.36
CA GLU A 176 2.01 -20.25 12.27
C GLU A 176 3.53 -20.40 12.36
N ARG A 177 4.25 -19.36 12.79
CA ARG A 177 5.69 -19.42 13.07
C ARG A 177 5.99 -20.47 14.14
N GLU A 178 5.23 -20.45 15.24
CA GLU A 178 5.36 -21.45 16.31
C GLU A 178 5.04 -22.85 15.81
N ARG A 179 3.97 -23.02 15.03
CA ARG A 179 3.63 -24.31 14.43
C ARG A 179 4.75 -24.86 13.55
N LEU A 180 5.33 -24.04 12.68
CA LEU A 180 6.43 -24.45 11.81
C LEU A 180 7.70 -24.79 12.61
N ARG A 181 7.99 -24.02 13.66
CA ARG A 181 9.10 -24.32 14.59
C ARG A 181 8.90 -25.63 15.34
N ALA A 182 7.66 -25.93 15.76
CA ALA A 182 7.33 -27.18 16.42
C ALA A 182 7.54 -28.39 15.46
N LEU A 183 7.10 -28.28 14.20
CA LEU A 183 7.34 -29.32 13.19
C LEU A 183 8.84 -29.53 12.92
N TYR A 184 9.62 -28.45 12.86
CA TYR A 184 11.06 -28.53 12.73
C TYR A 184 11.72 -29.20 13.95
N ALA A 185 11.33 -28.82 15.16
CA ALA A 185 11.82 -29.43 16.39
C ALA A 185 11.44 -30.91 16.53
N ALA A 186 10.29 -31.33 15.99
CA ALA A 186 9.86 -32.74 15.92
C ALA A 186 10.57 -33.53 14.82
N GLY A 187 11.38 -32.88 13.97
CA GLY A 187 12.05 -33.52 12.83
C GLY A 187 11.10 -33.88 11.67
N GLU A 188 9.89 -33.32 11.66
CA GLU A 188 8.90 -33.56 10.60
C GLU A 188 9.20 -32.76 9.33
N ILE A 189 9.89 -31.64 9.47
CA ILE A 189 10.36 -30.77 8.36
C ILE A 189 11.82 -30.39 8.58
N THR A 190 12.55 -30.19 7.49
CA THR A 190 13.91 -29.66 7.51
C THR A 190 13.93 -28.14 7.69
N ASP A 191 15.10 -27.58 8.05
CA ASP A 191 15.27 -26.12 8.11
C ASP A 191 14.95 -25.45 6.76
N SER A 192 15.41 -26.04 5.67
CA SER A 192 15.13 -25.58 4.32
C SER A 192 13.62 -25.58 4.00
N GLU A 193 12.88 -26.58 4.47
CA GLU A 193 11.42 -26.63 4.31
C GLU A 193 10.71 -25.63 5.21
N LEU A 194 11.19 -25.43 6.45
CA LEU A 194 10.68 -24.37 7.34
C LEU A 194 10.85 -23.00 6.68
N GLN A 195 12.05 -22.67 6.23
CA GLN A 195 12.36 -21.45 5.51
C GLN A 195 11.46 -21.29 4.27
N ARG A 196 11.37 -22.32 3.44
CA ARG A 196 10.56 -22.33 2.23
C ARG A 196 9.08 -22.13 2.52
N LEU A 197 8.51 -22.80 3.55
CA LEU A 197 7.11 -22.68 3.93
C LEU A 197 6.80 -21.28 4.48
N TRP A 198 7.69 -20.74 5.32
CA TRP A 198 7.60 -19.38 5.84
C TRP A 198 7.68 -18.36 4.73
N TRP A 199 8.71 -18.42 3.90
CA TRP A 199 8.90 -17.57 2.75
C TRP A 199 7.72 -17.61 1.78
N LYS A 200 7.25 -18.81 1.45
CA LYS A 200 6.12 -19.00 0.55
C LYS A 200 4.83 -18.39 1.09
N LYS A 201 4.63 -18.42 2.39
CA LYS A 201 3.40 -17.95 3.02
C LYS A 201 3.43 -16.45 3.29
N TYR A 202 4.53 -15.92 3.75
CA TYR A 202 4.59 -14.58 4.33
C TYR A 202 5.53 -13.59 3.63
N ASN A 203 6.60 -14.00 2.98
CA ASN A 203 7.60 -13.06 2.48
C ASN A 203 7.57 -12.80 0.97
N SER A 204 7.77 -13.80 0.15
CA SER A 204 8.10 -13.55 -1.26
C SER A 204 6.92 -13.16 -2.13
N PHE A 205 5.74 -13.72 -1.85
CA PHE A 205 4.58 -13.52 -2.70
C PHE A 205 3.86 -12.20 -2.48
N SER A 206 3.88 -11.70 -1.25
CA SER A 206 3.20 -10.46 -0.90
C SER A 206 3.86 -9.27 -1.54
N TRP A 207 5.12 -9.06 -1.27
CA TRP A 207 5.88 -7.94 -1.77
C TRP A 207 5.96 -7.92 -3.31
N TRP A 208 6.29 -9.04 -3.93
CA TRP A 208 6.36 -9.17 -5.38
C TRP A 208 5.04 -8.84 -6.05
N ARG A 209 3.96 -9.43 -5.55
CA ARG A 209 2.63 -9.20 -6.10
C ARG A 209 2.19 -7.75 -5.93
N ASP A 210 2.50 -7.15 -4.78
CA ASP A 210 2.12 -5.78 -4.48
C ASP A 210 2.87 -4.80 -5.39
N THR A 211 4.16 -4.99 -5.58
CA THR A 211 4.97 -4.19 -6.50
C THR A 211 4.50 -4.36 -7.95
N GLN A 212 4.23 -5.60 -8.38
CA GLN A 212 3.72 -5.87 -9.73
C GLN A 212 2.33 -5.30 -9.95
N THR A 213 1.44 -5.44 -8.96
CA THR A 213 0.09 -4.90 -9.02
C THR A 213 0.12 -3.38 -9.21
N ARG A 214 0.98 -2.69 -8.46
CA ARG A 214 1.22 -1.26 -8.61
C ARG A 214 1.79 -0.91 -9.97
N SER A 215 2.78 -1.64 -10.46
CA SER A 215 3.37 -1.44 -11.77
C SER A 215 2.37 -1.62 -12.91
N ILE A 216 1.49 -2.61 -12.80
CA ILE A 216 0.41 -2.84 -13.76
C ILE A 216 -0.58 -1.68 -13.77
N ASP A 217 -0.99 -1.19 -12.59
CA ASP A 217 -1.91 -0.05 -12.48
C ASP A 217 -1.29 1.23 -13.04
N VAL A 218 0.00 1.43 -12.84
CA VAL A 218 0.75 2.56 -13.41
C VAL A 218 0.78 2.51 -14.94
N VAL A 219 1.06 1.35 -15.53
CA VAL A 219 1.24 1.23 -16.99
C VAL A 219 -0.10 1.17 -17.72
N TYR A 220 -1.05 0.41 -17.20
CA TYR A 220 -2.32 0.12 -17.88
C TYR A 220 -3.55 0.81 -17.26
N GLY A 221 -3.39 1.41 -16.08
CA GLY A 221 -4.48 2.06 -15.35
C GLY A 221 -4.99 3.33 -16.02
N ASN A 222 -6.22 3.71 -15.63
CA ASN A 222 -6.86 4.92 -16.17
C ASN A 222 -6.69 6.13 -15.27
N THR A 223 -5.96 6.00 -14.19
CA THR A 223 -5.77 7.06 -13.20
C THR A 223 -4.29 7.37 -13.03
N PRO A 224 -3.58 7.71 -14.13
CA PRO A 224 -2.14 7.92 -14.10
C PRO A 224 -1.74 9.08 -13.20
N THR A 225 -2.55 10.13 -13.12
CA THR A 225 -2.29 11.28 -12.24
C THR A 225 -2.41 10.88 -10.78
N PHE A 226 -3.47 10.19 -10.40
CA PHE A 226 -3.63 9.67 -9.05
C PHE A 226 -2.44 8.78 -8.65
N ASN A 227 -2.06 7.83 -9.50
CA ASN A 227 -0.96 6.92 -9.25
C ASN A 227 0.39 7.67 -9.12
N ARG A 228 0.56 8.76 -9.83
CA ARG A 228 1.75 9.59 -9.74
C ARG A 228 1.85 10.32 -8.40
N PHE A 229 0.74 10.82 -7.85
CA PHE A 229 0.68 11.38 -6.50
C PHE A 229 0.82 10.32 -5.42
N TRP A 230 0.23 9.13 -5.62
CA TRP A 230 0.44 8.01 -4.71
C TRP A 230 1.93 7.61 -4.64
N HIS A 231 2.62 7.55 -5.79
CA HIS A 231 4.06 7.31 -5.84
C HIS A 231 4.85 8.38 -5.06
N PHE A 232 4.45 9.64 -5.16
CA PHE A 232 5.04 10.72 -4.35
C PHE A 232 4.91 10.43 -2.85
N TRP A 233 3.73 10.09 -2.36
CA TRP A 233 3.50 9.84 -0.94
C TRP A 233 4.20 8.58 -0.43
N ILE A 234 4.34 7.54 -1.24
CA ILE A 234 5.16 6.36 -0.93
C ILE A 234 6.63 6.76 -0.69
N ASN A 235 7.16 7.65 -1.52
CA ASN A 235 8.53 8.15 -1.34
C ASN A 235 8.67 9.21 -0.26
N TYR A 236 7.59 9.88 0.09
CA TYR A 236 7.57 10.87 1.17
C TYR A 236 7.56 10.23 2.55
N PHE A 237 6.86 9.10 2.71
CA PHE A 237 6.81 8.27 3.91
C PHE A 237 7.47 6.91 3.62
N PRO A 238 8.78 6.84 3.43
CA PRO A 238 9.44 5.63 3.01
C PRO A 238 9.47 4.58 4.12
N ILE A 239 9.44 3.31 3.71
CA ILE A 239 9.79 2.16 4.54
C ILE A 239 10.65 1.21 3.72
N SER A 240 11.41 0.32 4.38
CA SER A 240 12.23 -0.68 3.71
C SER A 240 11.67 -2.09 3.90
N VAL A 241 11.61 -2.83 2.81
CA VAL A 241 11.22 -4.25 2.82
C VAL A 241 12.19 -5.12 3.62
N ASP A 242 13.43 -4.68 3.79
CA ASP A 242 14.43 -5.40 4.59
C ASP A 242 14.20 -5.25 6.10
N ALA A 243 13.48 -4.20 6.51
CA ALA A 243 13.17 -3.90 7.91
C ALA A 243 11.74 -4.22 8.32
N VAL A 244 10.88 -4.56 7.34
CA VAL A 244 9.44 -4.70 7.54
C VAL A 244 8.97 -6.03 6.97
N GLU A 245 8.13 -6.75 7.72
CA GLU A 245 7.47 -7.97 7.22
C GLU A 245 6.71 -7.67 5.92
N ALA A 246 6.86 -8.54 4.93
CA ALA A 246 6.40 -8.29 3.58
C ALA A 246 4.89 -8.02 3.47
N GLU A 247 4.08 -8.63 4.34
CA GLU A 247 2.65 -8.41 4.38
C GLU A 247 2.27 -6.99 4.82
N LEU A 248 3.06 -6.38 5.70
CA LEU A 248 2.82 -5.02 6.15
C LEU A 248 3.13 -3.99 5.09
N PHE A 249 4.03 -4.33 4.17
CA PHE A 249 4.50 -3.44 3.14
C PHE A 249 3.36 -2.98 2.22
N GLY A 250 2.62 -3.92 1.64
CA GLY A 250 1.47 -3.60 0.80
C GLY A 250 0.34 -2.92 1.56
N ASN A 251 0.07 -3.37 2.79
CA ASN A 251 -0.93 -2.73 3.65
C ASN A 251 -0.59 -1.26 3.94
N TYR A 252 0.68 -0.98 4.20
CA TYR A 252 1.15 0.39 4.42
C TYR A 252 0.93 1.27 3.19
N TYR A 253 1.28 0.78 2.01
CA TYR A 253 1.07 1.52 0.77
C TYR A 253 -0.40 1.78 0.47
N LEU A 254 -1.28 0.84 0.79
CA LEU A 254 -2.72 1.04 0.69
C LEU A 254 -3.25 2.04 1.71
N THR A 255 -2.68 2.06 2.91
CA THR A 255 -3.03 3.05 3.93
C THR A 255 -2.70 4.46 3.44
N LEU A 256 -1.52 4.67 2.83
CA LEU A 256 -1.19 5.93 2.19
C LEU A 256 -2.18 6.27 1.05
N ARG A 257 -2.47 5.29 0.18
CA ARG A 257 -3.40 5.45 -0.94
C ARG A 257 -4.80 5.89 -0.51
N LYS A 258 -5.31 5.27 0.53
CA LYS A 258 -6.63 5.54 1.11
C LYS A 258 -6.78 6.98 1.60
N ASN A 259 -5.70 7.54 2.13
CA ASN A 259 -5.67 8.87 2.71
C ASN A 259 -5.38 9.98 1.68
N MET A 260 -5.15 9.66 0.41
CA MET A 260 -4.85 10.69 -0.61
C MET A 260 -5.99 11.65 -0.92
N ALA A 261 -7.22 11.29 -0.60
CA ALA A 261 -8.39 12.16 -0.72
C ALA A 261 -8.90 12.64 0.66
N SER A 262 -8.04 12.63 1.67
CA SER A 262 -8.33 13.10 3.03
C SER A 262 -7.52 14.35 3.38
N ASN A 263 -7.41 14.65 4.67
CA ASN A 263 -6.56 15.72 5.16
C ASN A 263 -5.14 15.20 5.44
N PHE A 264 -4.11 16.05 5.27
CA PHE A 264 -2.71 15.66 5.57
C PHE A 264 -2.52 15.19 6.99
N SER A 265 -3.26 15.73 7.98
CA SER A 265 -3.19 15.27 9.36
C SER A 265 -3.62 13.82 9.55
N GLU A 266 -4.58 13.34 8.74
CA GLU A 266 -5.02 11.96 8.75
C GLU A 266 -4.00 11.04 8.06
N LEU A 267 -3.46 11.47 6.93
CA LEU A 267 -2.37 10.76 6.25
C LEU A 267 -1.14 10.64 7.17
N LEU A 268 -0.74 11.73 7.82
CA LEU A 268 0.38 11.77 8.76
C LEU A 268 0.15 10.84 9.95
N TYR A 269 -1.04 10.88 10.54
CA TYR A 269 -1.41 10.02 11.66
C TYR A 269 -1.36 8.54 11.27
N ASP A 270 -2.02 8.17 10.15
CA ASP A 270 -2.08 6.78 9.71
C ASP A 270 -0.70 6.25 9.27
N ALA A 271 0.13 7.07 8.64
CA ALA A 271 1.50 6.70 8.31
C ALA A 271 2.35 6.49 9.57
N THR A 272 2.21 7.35 10.59
CA THR A 272 3.02 7.32 11.82
C THR A 272 2.72 6.11 12.69
N TRP A 273 1.44 5.80 12.96
CA TRP A 273 1.12 4.67 13.84
C TRP A 273 1.22 3.32 13.14
N HIS A 274 1.27 3.29 11.81
CA HIS A 274 1.24 2.03 11.08
C HIS A 274 2.40 1.10 11.49
N PRO A 275 2.12 -0.20 11.69
CA PRO A 275 3.14 -1.18 12.10
C PRO A 275 4.41 -1.16 11.27
N ALA A 276 4.28 -1.01 9.96
CA ALA A 276 5.42 -0.97 9.05
C ALA A 276 6.38 0.20 9.37
N MET A 277 5.86 1.38 9.64
CA MET A 277 6.67 2.55 10.02
C MET A 277 7.31 2.36 11.41
N GLN A 278 6.55 1.79 12.33
CA GLN A 278 7.04 1.49 13.68
C GLN A 278 8.21 0.51 13.67
N LEU A 279 8.13 -0.55 12.83
CA LEU A 279 9.21 -1.52 12.64
C LEU A 279 10.40 -0.90 11.91
N TYR A 280 10.15 -0.16 10.83
CA TYR A 280 11.20 0.45 10.02
C TYR A 280 12.12 1.36 10.84
N LEU A 281 11.56 2.13 11.77
CA LEU A 281 12.29 3.05 12.63
C LEU A 281 12.53 2.51 14.04
N SER A 282 12.32 1.21 14.26
CA SER A 282 12.53 0.51 15.53
C SER A 282 11.82 1.14 16.73
N ASN A 283 10.70 1.83 16.50
CA ASN A 283 9.96 2.48 17.59
C ASN A 283 9.26 1.47 18.52
N GLN A 284 9.00 0.24 18.05
CA GLN A 284 8.46 -0.85 18.88
C GLN A 284 9.36 -1.18 20.09
N GLU A 285 10.64 -0.81 20.04
CA GLU A 285 11.59 -0.99 21.13
C GLU A 285 11.53 0.15 22.16
N SER A 286 10.94 1.28 21.76
CA SER A 286 10.89 2.51 22.57
C SER A 286 10.12 2.28 23.87
N THR A 287 10.77 2.55 24.99
CA THR A 287 10.20 2.38 26.34
C THR A 287 10.35 3.68 27.14
N GLY A 288 9.23 4.17 27.64
CA GLY A 288 9.23 5.39 28.45
C GLY A 288 10.02 5.21 29.75
N PRO A 289 10.87 6.19 30.11
CA PRO A 289 11.73 6.09 31.30
C PRO A 289 10.97 6.01 32.63
N ASN A 290 9.69 6.45 32.67
CA ASN A 290 8.81 6.34 33.82
C ASN A 290 7.64 5.37 33.58
N SER A 291 7.69 4.56 32.52
CA SER A 291 6.71 3.52 32.22
C SER A 291 6.66 2.44 33.29
N GLU A 292 5.65 1.62 33.30
CA GLU A 292 5.55 0.46 34.20
C GLU A 292 6.71 -0.52 33.94
N LYS A 293 7.06 -0.79 32.70
CA LYS A 293 8.22 -1.60 32.31
C LYS A 293 9.52 -1.04 32.90
N ALA A 294 9.76 0.27 32.81
CA ALA A 294 10.96 0.89 33.33
C ALA A 294 11.06 0.75 34.88
N ARG A 295 9.92 0.82 35.56
CA ARG A 295 9.86 0.61 37.04
C ARG A 295 10.15 -0.85 37.39
N ASP A 296 9.66 -1.79 36.63
CA ASP A 296 9.89 -3.22 36.89
C ASP A 296 11.35 -3.62 36.61
N ILE A 297 11.96 -3.11 35.56
CA ILE A 297 13.39 -3.28 35.30
C ILE A 297 14.21 -2.80 36.50
N LYS A 298 13.92 -1.63 37.03
CA LYS A 298 14.61 -1.10 38.20
C LYS A 298 14.36 -1.93 39.48
N ARG A 299 13.13 -2.43 39.63
CA ARG A 299 12.77 -3.26 40.80
C ARG A 299 13.45 -4.62 40.76
N ASN A 300 13.47 -5.25 39.61
CA ASN A 300 14.02 -6.58 39.42
C ASN A 300 15.55 -6.58 39.27
N ARG A 301 16.18 -5.42 39.15
CA ARG A 301 17.62 -5.25 38.86
C ARG A 301 18.04 -5.96 37.57
N ASP A 302 17.15 -5.93 36.55
CA ASP A 302 17.42 -6.49 35.28
C ASP A 302 18.52 -5.70 34.56
N ASN A 303 19.30 -6.39 33.74
CA ASN A 303 20.34 -5.75 32.89
C ASN A 303 19.75 -5.00 31.70
N GLU A 304 18.41 -5.06 31.50
CA GLU A 304 17.72 -4.34 30.42
C GLU A 304 17.69 -2.84 30.75
N ILE A 305 17.81 -2.01 29.72
CA ILE A 305 17.72 -0.54 29.85
C ILE A 305 16.43 -0.08 29.19
N ALA A 306 15.57 0.57 29.97
CA ALA A 306 14.43 1.27 29.42
C ALA A 306 14.91 2.57 28.75
N ALA A 307 14.87 2.61 27.44
CA ALA A 307 15.29 3.77 26.64
C ALA A 307 14.22 4.16 25.63
N ILE A 308 14.09 5.45 25.39
CA ILE A 308 13.30 5.96 24.26
C ILE A 308 14.12 5.79 22.97
N ASN A 309 13.40 5.50 21.88
CA ASN A 309 13.96 5.59 20.56
C ASN A 309 13.46 6.88 19.92
N GLU A 310 14.37 7.74 19.50
CA GLU A 310 14.05 9.06 18.95
C GLU A 310 13.88 9.06 17.42
N ASN A 311 14.22 7.96 16.73
CA ASN A 311 14.25 7.93 15.25
C ASN A 311 12.93 8.39 14.66
N LEU A 312 11.82 7.72 15.01
CA LEU A 312 10.50 8.11 14.49
C LEU A 312 10.09 9.53 14.92
N ALA A 313 10.48 9.98 16.11
CA ALA A 313 10.21 11.34 16.55
C ALA A 313 10.95 12.37 15.71
N ARG A 314 12.21 12.09 15.36
CA ARG A 314 13.01 12.93 14.47
C ARG A 314 12.41 12.96 13.08
N GLU A 315 12.13 11.78 12.49
CA GLU A 315 11.51 11.72 11.16
C GLU A 315 10.20 12.50 11.10
N LEU A 316 9.37 12.38 12.15
CA LEU A 316 8.08 13.09 12.23
C LEU A 316 8.27 14.61 12.22
N LEU A 317 9.28 15.13 12.92
CA LEU A 317 9.56 16.57 12.98
C LEU A 317 10.40 17.03 11.78
N GLU A 318 11.44 16.30 11.40
CA GLU A 318 12.46 16.76 10.46
C GLU A 318 12.09 16.52 9.00
N LEU A 319 11.54 15.33 8.69
CA LEU A 319 11.29 14.94 7.30
C LEU A 319 9.82 14.96 6.91
N PHE A 320 8.93 14.67 7.86
CA PHE A 320 7.50 14.55 7.53
C PHE A 320 6.71 15.85 7.79
N THR A 321 7.26 16.79 8.58
CA THR A 321 6.54 18.03 8.89
C THR A 321 7.44 19.28 8.86
N LEU A 322 8.11 19.62 9.96
CA LEU A 322 8.62 20.97 10.21
C LEU A 322 9.92 21.33 9.49
N THR A 323 10.82 20.40 9.34
CA THR A 323 12.24 20.59 9.01
C THR A 323 13.06 21.21 10.16
N PRO A 324 14.39 21.04 10.20
CA PRO A 324 15.25 21.66 11.24
C PRO A 324 15.17 23.18 11.29
N ALA A 325 14.79 23.82 10.17
CA ALA A 325 14.63 25.29 10.11
C ALA A 325 13.49 25.83 11.01
N ALA A 326 12.60 24.98 11.48
CA ALA A 326 11.53 25.38 12.41
C ALA A 326 12.02 25.69 13.83
N GLY A 327 13.26 25.33 14.17
CA GLY A 327 13.90 25.66 15.44
C GLY A 327 13.34 24.91 16.66
N TYR A 328 12.78 23.71 16.47
CA TYR A 328 12.40 22.85 17.60
C TYR A 328 13.63 22.38 18.38
N SER A 329 13.45 22.15 19.68
CA SER A 329 14.49 21.74 20.61
C SER A 329 14.60 20.23 20.75
N GLN A 330 15.71 19.74 21.38
CA GLN A 330 15.82 18.34 21.78
C GLN A 330 14.70 17.93 22.76
N ASP A 331 14.23 18.85 23.60
CA ASP A 331 13.09 18.58 24.48
C ASP A 331 11.79 18.35 23.71
N ASP A 332 11.62 19.01 22.55
CA ASP A 332 10.47 18.75 21.67
C ASP A 332 10.58 17.36 21.01
N VAL A 333 11.78 16.95 20.58
CA VAL A 333 12.04 15.59 20.08
C VAL A 333 11.71 14.56 21.16
N ASN A 334 12.21 14.76 22.38
CA ASN A 334 11.90 13.87 23.50
C ASN A 334 10.39 13.84 23.80
N GLY A 335 9.72 15.00 23.74
CA GLY A 335 8.28 15.09 23.92
C GLY A 335 7.49 14.27 22.91
N VAL A 336 7.90 14.30 21.64
CA VAL A 336 7.33 13.46 20.57
C VAL A 336 7.65 11.99 20.83
N ALA A 337 8.90 11.66 21.16
CA ALA A 337 9.30 10.28 21.47
C ALA A 337 8.49 9.70 22.64
N TYR A 338 8.19 10.48 23.68
CA TYR A 338 7.31 10.04 24.76
C TYR A 338 5.88 9.76 24.29
N VAL A 339 5.32 10.58 23.39
CA VAL A 339 4.01 10.31 22.79
C VAL A 339 4.01 9.00 22.00
N LEU A 340 5.15 8.66 21.39
CA LEU A 340 5.31 7.48 20.53
C LEU A 340 5.70 6.20 21.32
N THR A 341 6.10 6.28 22.58
CA THR A 341 6.37 5.07 23.39
C THR A 341 5.13 4.19 23.50
N GLY A 342 5.32 2.89 23.48
CA GLY A 342 4.25 1.90 23.56
C GLY A 342 3.54 1.61 22.24
N TRP A 343 3.79 2.36 21.18
CA TRP A 343 3.28 2.05 19.86
C TRP A 343 4.16 1.00 19.15
N GLY A 344 3.53 0.13 18.39
CA GLY A 344 4.24 -0.79 17.50
C GLY A 344 4.64 -2.15 18.08
N GLN A 345 4.23 -2.51 19.27
CA GLN A 345 4.45 -3.86 19.80
C GLN A 345 3.32 -4.80 19.46
N VAL A 346 3.59 -5.70 18.53
CA VAL A 346 2.63 -6.68 18.01
C VAL A 346 2.73 -8.03 18.74
N TRP A 347 3.88 -8.32 19.30
CA TRP A 347 4.25 -9.63 19.84
C TRP A 347 3.88 -9.81 21.31
N ASP A 348 3.33 -8.78 21.93
CA ASP A 348 3.01 -8.80 23.34
C ASP A 348 1.54 -9.20 23.55
N ASP A 349 1.30 -10.25 24.31
CA ASP A 349 -0.05 -10.73 24.64
C ASP A 349 -0.86 -9.71 25.48
N ASP A 350 -0.18 -8.69 26.03
CA ASP A 350 -0.76 -7.63 26.87
C ASP A 350 -1.31 -6.43 26.08
N LEU A 351 -1.41 -6.50 24.75
CA LEU A 351 -1.96 -5.42 23.94
C LEU A 351 -3.43 -5.13 24.27
N LYS A 352 -3.68 -4.02 24.92
CA LYS A 352 -5.03 -3.62 25.38
C LYS A 352 -5.85 -2.93 24.28
N GLU A 353 -5.28 -2.10 23.46
CA GLU A 353 -5.99 -1.32 22.45
C GLU A 353 -5.39 -1.53 21.04
N GLY A 354 -5.27 -2.78 20.62
CA GLY A 354 -4.75 -3.10 19.29
C GLY A 354 -3.23 -3.05 19.24
N TYR A 355 -2.66 -2.04 18.62
CA TYR A 355 -1.22 -1.91 18.36
C TYR A 355 -0.50 -1.06 19.41
N PHE A 356 -0.98 -1.01 20.62
CA PHE A 356 -0.49 -0.15 21.69
C PHE A 356 -0.27 -0.91 23.01
N ASN A 357 0.90 -0.76 23.61
CA ASN A 357 1.30 -1.37 24.87
C ASN A 357 1.46 -0.32 25.98
N ASP A 358 0.47 -0.21 26.87
CA ASP A 358 0.47 0.72 28.00
C ASP A 358 1.66 0.50 28.96
N TYR A 359 2.14 -0.74 29.09
CA TYR A 359 3.25 -1.12 29.98
C TYR A 359 4.57 -0.41 29.61
N ARG A 360 4.77 -0.09 28.32
CA ARG A 360 5.95 0.64 27.82
C ARG A 360 5.71 2.13 27.65
N HIS A 361 4.45 2.58 27.66
CA HIS A 361 4.13 3.98 27.39
C HIS A 361 4.58 4.91 28.52
N GLU A 362 5.19 6.04 28.15
CA GLU A 362 5.53 7.10 29.11
C GLU A 362 4.25 7.74 29.65
N PRO A 363 4.01 7.70 30.97
CA PRO A 363 2.78 8.23 31.54
C PRO A 363 2.74 9.76 31.57
N GLY A 364 1.55 10.32 31.68
CA GLY A 364 1.37 11.75 31.90
C GLY A 364 1.20 12.59 30.64
N ALA A 365 1.47 13.87 30.77
CA ALA A 365 1.37 14.86 29.70
C ALA A 365 2.75 15.17 29.12
N HIS A 366 2.85 15.20 27.79
CA HIS A 366 4.10 15.50 27.10
C HIS A 366 4.02 16.85 26.42
N LYS A 367 5.11 17.63 26.47
CA LYS A 367 5.18 18.95 25.88
C LYS A 367 5.93 18.88 24.54
N VAL A 368 5.34 19.42 23.49
CA VAL A 368 5.96 19.59 22.18
C VAL A 368 5.61 20.98 21.66
N LEU A 369 6.60 21.73 21.21
CA LEU A 369 6.43 23.11 20.68
C LEU A 369 5.57 24.01 21.59
N GLY A 370 5.85 23.95 22.87
CA GLY A 370 5.13 24.73 23.87
C GLY A 370 3.75 24.20 24.30
N LYS A 371 3.14 23.28 23.55
CA LYS A 371 1.82 22.69 23.82
C LYS A 371 1.93 21.39 24.60
N LYS A 372 1.00 21.15 25.54
CA LYS A 372 0.92 19.90 26.32
C LYS A 372 -0.13 18.96 25.77
N TYR A 373 0.27 17.73 25.46
CA TYR A 373 -0.60 16.64 24.99
C TYR A 373 -0.96 15.73 26.17
N ARG A 374 -2.27 15.57 26.42
CA ARG A 374 -2.83 14.87 27.59
C ARG A 374 -3.86 13.83 27.14
N GLY A 375 -4.20 12.91 28.06
CA GLY A 375 -5.25 11.92 27.87
C GLY A 375 -4.73 10.60 27.30
N LYS A 376 -5.60 9.86 26.61
CA LYS A 376 -5.25 8.55 26.04
C LYS A 376 -4.18 8.67 24.97
N PRO A 377 -3.27 7.69 24.84
CA PRO A 377 -2.16 7.71 23.87
C PRO A 377 -2.61 7.99 22.43
N ILE A 378 -3.69 7.32 21.99
CA ILE A 378 -4.28 7.52 20.65
C ILE A 378 -4.64 9.00 20.44
N ASN A 379 -5.26 9.64 21.43
CA ASN A 379 -5.66 11.04 21.35
C ASN A 379 -4.45 11.99 21.37
N LYS A 380 -3.39 11.64 22.14
CA LYS A 380 -2.15 12.42 22.15
C LYS A 380 -1.51 12.45 20.77
N LEU A 381 -1.31 11.29 20.15
CA LEU A 381 -0.70 11.19 18.82
C LEU A 381 -1.57 11.88 17.76
N LYS A 382 -2.89 11.66 17.79
CA LYS A 382 -3.81 12.28 16.85
C LYS A 382 -3.78 13.80 16.92
N ALA A 383 -3.82 14.35 18.15
CA ALA A 383 -3.74 15.79 18.38
C ALA A 383 -2.38 16.37 17.95
N LEU A 384 -1.28 15.66 18.22
CA LEU A 384 0.05 16.04 17.77
C LEU A 384 0.12 16.11 16.23
N CYS A 385 -0.35 15.09 15.52
CA CYS A 385 -0.37 15.08 14.05
C CYS A 385 -1.21 16.23 13.48
N VAL A 386 -2.34 16.56 14.11
CA VAL A 386 -3.17 17.72 13.69
C VAL A 386 -2.42 19.05 13.86
N ASP A 387 -1.71 19.22 14.98
CA ASP A 387 -0.97 20.47 15.23
C ASP A 387 0.25 20.58 14.32
N LEU A 388 0.99 19.51 14.11
CA LEU A 388 2.12 19.47 13.19
C LEU A 388 1.67 19.73 11.74
N ALA A 389 0.56 19.15 11.31
CA ALA A 389 0.01 19.37 9.98
C ALA A 389 -0.40 20.85 9.74
N LYS A 390 -0.85 21.55 10.79
CA LYS A 390 -1.25 22.95 10.71
C LYS A 390 -0.09 23.94 10.84
N HIS A 391 1.10 23.46 11.14
CA HIS A 391 2.24 24.35 11.33
C HIS A 391 2.66 24.97 9.99
N PRO A 392 2.94 26.30 9.93
CA PRO A 392 3.30 26.97 8.66
C PRO A 392 4.50 26.33 7.96
N MET A 393 5.50 25.90 8.71
CA MET A 393 6.68 25.22 8.14
C MET A 393 6.31 23.90 7.45
N THR A 394 5.30 23.19 7.91
CA THR A 394 4.80 21.97 7.27
C THR A 394 4.18 22.26 5.90
N ALA A 395 3.35 23.30 5.82
CA ALA A 395 2.77 23.74 4.56
C ALA A 395 3.87 24.06 3.52
N ARG A 396 4.85 24.85 3.95
CA ARG A 396 6.01 25.23 3.13
C ARG A 396 6.83 24.01 2.71
N HIS A 397 7.11 23.10 3.63
CA HIS A 397 7.88 21.90 3.36
C HIS A 397 7.20 20.99 2.32
N ILE A 398 5.89 20.72 2.50
CA ILE A 398 5.11 19.90 1.57
C ILE A 398 5.03 20.58 0.20
N ALA A 399 4.75 21.87 0.14
CA ALA A 399 4.71 22.61 -1.11
C ALA A 399 6.03 22.55 -1.87
N ASN A 400 7.16 22.70 -1.16
CA ASN A 400 8.49 22.56 -1.75
C ASN A 400 8.76 21.14 -2.28
N LYS A 401 8.46 20.10 -1.49
CA LYS A 401 8.64 18.69 -1.89
C LYS A 401 7.79 18.33 -3.12
N LEU A 402 6.53 18.77 -3.17
CA LEU A 402 5.64 18.58 -4.32
C LEU A 402 6.17 19.32 -5.55
N SER A 403 6.62 20.55 -5.39
CA SER A 403 7.19 21.33 -6.49
C SER A 403 8.46 20.71 -7.05
N LEU A 404 9.35 20.23 -6.18
CA LEU A 404 10.54 19.48 -6.57
C LEU A 404 10.20 18.19 -7.31
N HIS A 405 9.16 17.48 -6.90
CA HIS A 405 8.79 16.21 -7.52
C HIS A 405 8.12 16.36 -8.88
N PHE A 406 7.21 17.32 -9.02
CA PHE A 406 6.34 17.44 -10.19
C PHE A 406 6.76 18.51 -11.19
N ILE A 407 7.36 19.62 -10.73
CA ILE A 407 7.60 20.79 -11.59
C ILE A 407 9.04 20.77 -12.11
N SER A 408 10.04 20.87 -11.24
CA SER A 408 11.44 21.06 -11.61
C SER A 408 12.37 20.67 -10.47
N ASP A 409 13.64 20.37 -10.79
CA ASP A 409 14.70 20.21 -9.78
C ASP A 409 15.10 21.56 -9.13
N LYS A 410 14.67 22.65 -9.72
CA LYS A 410 14.76 24.02 -9.16
C LYS A 410 13.43 24.74 -9.43
N PRO A 411 12.38 24.43 -8.65
CA PRO A 411 11.07 25.04 -8.86
C PRO A 411 11.10 26.55 -8.55
N PRO A 412 10.40 27.39 -9.33
CA PRO A 412 10.30 28.81 -9.02
C PRO A 412 9.53 29.02 -7.71
N GLU A 413 9.90 30.07 -6.99
CA GLU A 413 9.33 30.40 -5.68
C GLU A 413 7.81 30.57 -5.74
N GLU A 414 7.31 31.19 -6.82
CA GLU A 414 5.89 31.43 -7.05
C GLU A 414 5.08 30.13 -7.16
N ALA A 415 5.70 29.08 -7.72
CA ALA A 415 5.07 27.77 -7.80
C ALA A 415 4.92 27.14 -6.40
N ILE A 416 5.99 27.21 -5.59
CA ILE A 416 5.96 26.73 -4.21
C ILE A 416 4.90 27.48 -3.42
N GLN A 417 4.92 28.81 -3.51
CA GLN A 417 4.00 29.68 -2.78
C GLN A 417 2.53 29.46 -3.18
N SER A 418 2.26 29.18 -4.45
CA SER A 418 0.89 28.89 -4.90
C SER A 418 0.31 27.64 -4.23
N ILE A 419 1.13 26.56 -4.07
CA ILE A 419 0.73 25.31 -3.42
C ILE A 419 0.62 25.51 -1.90
N GLU A 420 1.59 26.20 -1.30
CA GLU A 420 1.61 26.54 0.13
C GLU A 420 0.35 27.33 0.54
N ASN A 421 -0.04 28.32 -0.25
CA ASN A 421 -1.25 29.11 0.01
C ASN A 421 -2.51 28.23 0.02
N VAL A 422 -2.65 27.31 -0.93
CA VAL A 422 -3.78 26.38 -0.96
C VAL A 422 -3.76 25.44 0.22
N TYR A 423 -2.59 24.94 0.61
CA TYR A 423 -2.45 24.10 1.79
C TYR A 423 -2.94 24.82 3.05
N ASN A 424 -2.47 26.05 3.28
CA ASN A 424 -2.85 26.86 4.44
C ASN A 424 -4.35 27.20 4.43
N GLN A 425 -4.90 27.65 3.31
CA GLN A 425 -6.32 27.99 3.18
C GLN A 425 -7.25 26.81 3.36
N SER A 426 -6.83 25.62 2.94
CA SER A 426 -7.60 24.38 3.05
C SER A 426 -7.32 23.58 4.32
N SER A 427 -6.39 24.04 5.16
CA SER A 427 -5.91 23.31 6.34
C SER A 427 -5.39 21.92 6.00
N GLY A 428 -4.70 21.76 4.86
CA GLY A 428 -4.09 20.53 4.42
C GLY A 428 -5.04 19.52 3.74
N ASP A 429 -6.16 19.98 3.16
CA ASP A 429 -7.01 19.18 2.27
C ASP A 429 -6.21 18.72 1.06
N LEU A 430 -5.88 17.43 1.01
CA LEU A 430 -4.99 16.86 0.00
C LEU A 430 -5.58 16.91 -1.42
N VAL A 431 -6.90 16.83 -1.58
CA VAL A 431 -7.52 16.98 -2.90
C VAL A 431 -7.20 18.34 -3.47
N LYS A 432 -7.42 19.40 -2.68
CA LYS A 432 -7.15 20.79 -3.11
C LYS A 432 -5.66 21.05 -3.34
N VAL A 433 -4.81 20.52 -2.45
CA VAL A 433 -3.35 20.63 -2.59
C VAL A 433 -2.86 19.95 -3.86
N HIS A 434 -3.31 18.73 -4.15
CA HIS A 434 -2.94 18.01 -5.36
C HIS A 434 -3.43 18.74 -6.63
N GLN A 435 -4.65 19.28 -6.61
CA GLN A 435 -5.18 20.07 -7.71
C GLN A 435 -4.38 21.36 -7.94
N ALA A 436 -3.91 22.01 -6.85
CA ALA A 436 -3.02 23.16 -6.95
C ALA A 436 -1.66 22.79 -7.57
N VAL A 437 -1.14 21.59 -7.29
CA VAL A 437 0.07 21.07 -7.96
C VAL A 437 -0.18 20.90 -9.46
N VAL A 438 -1.33 20.37 -9.87
CA VAL A 438 -1.69 20.28 -11.29
C VAL A 438 -1.63 21.65 -11.95
N ASP A 439 -2.25 22.68 -11.35
CA ASP A 439 -2.23 24.05 -11.87
C ASP A 439 -0.81 24.63 -11.93
N ALA A 440 -0.02 24.39 -10.89
CA ALA A 440 1.36 24.85 -10.83
C ALA A 440 2.26 24.18 -11.90
N VAL A 441 2.07 22.88 -12.17
CA VAL A 441 2.77 22.19 -13.25
C VAL A 441 2.42 22.78 -14.60
N ILE A 442 1.15 23.05 -14.86
CA ILE A 442 0.70 23.64 -16.13
C ILE A 442 1.28 25.05 -16.33
N LYS A 443 1.32 25.83 -15.26
CA LYS A 443 1.79 27.22 -15.33
C LYS A 443 3.32 27.36 -15.40
N TYR A 444 4.06 26.53 -14.64
CA TYR A 444 5.49 26.73 -14.43
C TYR A 444 6.36 25.59 -14.99
N GLY A 445 5.75 24.46 -15.42
CA GLY A 445 6.48 23.24 -15.76
C GLY A 445 6.94 23.12 -17.21
N GLU A 446 6.50 23.98 -18.15
CA GLU A 446 6.74 23.76 -19.58
C GLU A 446 8.22 23.74 -19.96
N ASN A 447 8.97 24.74 -19.55
CA ASN A 447 10.39 24.90 -19.88
C ASN A 447 11.32 24.43 -18.76
N SER A 448 10.80 23.70 -17.79
CA SER A 448 11.56 23.27 -16.63
C SER A 448 12.19 21.89 -16.85
N THR A 449 13.45 21.76 -16.47
CA THR A 449 14.14 20.48 -16.42
C THR A 449 13.77 19.73 -15.13
N LYS A 450 13.48 18.45 -15.28
CA LYS A 450 13.21 17.54 -14.15
C LYS A 450 13.90 16.21 -14.41
N PHE A 451 14.84 15.84 -13.52
CA PHE A 451 15.37 14.50 -13.50
C PHE A 451 14.32 13.54 -12.98
N LEU A 452 13.94 12.58 -13.80
CA LEU A 452 12.96 11.58 -13.42
C LEU A 452 13.64 10.45 -12.62
N GLN A 453 13.02 10.06 -11.54
CA GLN A 453 13.42 8.85 -10.81
C GLN A 453 13.39 7.65 -11.75
N PRO A 454 14.28 6.65 -11.60
CA PRO A 454 14.39 5.52 -12.52
C PRO A 454 13.06 4.79 -12.77
N GLU A 455 12.26 4.56 -11.74
CA GLU A 455 10.94 3.92 -11.88
C GLU A 455 9.99 4.75 -12.76
N ILE A 456 9.94 6.06 -12.55
CA ILE A 456 9.08 6.95 -13.34
C ILE A 456 9.54 7.01 -14.79
N TRP A 457 10.85 7.10 -15.02
CA TRP A 457 11.44 7.08 -16.36
C TRP A 457 11.12 5.76 -17.07
N PHE A 458 11.28 4.63 -16.38
CA PHE A 458 11.00 3.31 -16.90
C PHE A 458 9.53 3.16 -17.34
N PHE A 459 8.58 3.57 -16.51
CA PHE A 459 7.16 3.50 -16.87
C PHE A 459 6.78 4.46 -18.00
N ASN A 460 7.36 5.66 -18.04
CA ASN A 460 7.18 6.57 -19.17
C ASN A 460 7.68 5.94 -20.48
N LEU A 461 8.85 5.30 -20.45
CA LEU A 461 9.41 4.62 -21.62
C LEU A 461 8.50 3.50 -22.07
N HIS A 462 8.07 2.61 -21.17
CA HIS A 462 7.17 1.51 -21.49
C HIS A 462 5.87 1.98 -22.16
N LYS A 463 5.26 3.04 -21.62
CA LYS A 463 4.07 3.63 -22.23
C LYS A 463 4.34 4.22 -23.61
N ALA A 464 5.45 4.93 -23.77
CA ALA A 464 5.78 5.61 -25.03
C ALA A 464 6.05 4.64 -26.18
N VAL A 465 6.66 3.48 -25.91
CA VAL A 465 6.97 2.47 -26.94
C VAL A 465 5.84 1.45 -27.15
N GLY A 466 4.72 1.60 -26.44
CA GLY A 466 3.63 0.61 -26.48
C GLY A 466 4.05 -0.76 -25.96
N GLY A 467 5.17 -0.82 -25.22
CA GLY A 467 5.67 -2.03 -24.59
C GLY A 467 4.88 -2.37 -23.36
N GLY A 468 4.17 -3.51 -23.36
CA GLY A 468 3.50 -4.02 -22.18
C GLY A 468 4.50 -4.55 -21.16
N LEU A 469 4.24 -4.33 -19.88
CA LEU A 469 4.89 -5.12 -18.85
C LEU A 469 4.57 -6.59 -19.09
N PRO A 470 5.55 -7.49 -19.03
CA PRO A 470 5.30 -8.90 -19.29
C PRO A 470 4.31 -9.45 -18.26
N LEU A 471 3.04 -9.56 -18.65
CA LEU A 471 1.95 -10.11 -17.82
C LEU A 471 2.13 -11.61 -17.46
N LYS A 472 3.22 -12.24 -17.91
CA LYS A 472 3.62 -13.58 -17.48
C LYS A 472 3.73 -13.70 -15.96
N PHE A 473 4.02 -12.60 -15.30
CA PHE A 473 4.30 -12.54 -13.87
C PHE A 473 3.13 -12.77 -12.93
N LEU A 474 1.93 -12.48 -13.40
CA LEU A 474 0.75 -12.73 -12.58
C LEU A 474 0.47 -14.23 -12.40
N GLY A 475 1.52 -15.07 -12.72
CA GLY A 475 1.17 -16.34 -12.79
C GLY A 475 1.82 -17.64 -12.78
N LYS A 476 2.98 -17.80 -12.56
CA LYS A 476 3.54 -19.13 -12.30
C LYS A 476 4.25 -19.10 -10.95
N GLY A 477 3.69 -19.81 -9.99
CA GLY A 477 4.15 -19.81 -8.61
C GLY A 477 5.46 -20.55 -8.36
N ASP A 478 6.13 -21.07 -9.38
CA ASP A 478 7.35 -21.86 -9.22
C ASP A 478 8.53 -21.40 -10.10
N ASP A 479 8.30 -20.50 -11.07
CA ASP A 479 9.37 -19.95 -11.90
C ASP A 479 9.76 -18.54 -11.42
N TRP A 480 10.74 -18.47 -10.57
CA TRP A 480 11.35 -17.25 -10.03
C TRP A 480 12.00 -16.40 -11.12
N ASP A 481 12.51 -17.04 -12.16
CA ASP A 481 13.32 -16.40 -13.21
C ASP A 481 12.54 -15.42 -14.09
N ASP A 482 11.21 -15.60 -14.21
CA ASP A 482 10.37 -14.74 -15.05
C ASP A 482 9.76 -13.55 -14.28
N ALA A 483 9.69 -13.61 -12.94
CA ALA A 483 9.09 -12.55 -12.11
C ALA A 483 9.99 -11.33 -11.96
N ASP A 484 11.24 -11.49 -12.26
CA ASP A 484 12.32 -10.60 -11.84
C ASP A 484 12.66 -9.47 -12.82
N GLN A 485 12.18 -9.53 -14.06
CA GLN A 485 12.69 -8.63 -15.10
C GLN A 485 12.44 -7.14 -14.83
N THR A 486 11.25 -6.74 -14.36
CA THR A 486 11.00 -5.31 -14.08
C THR A 486 11.80 -4.83 -12.89
N ASN A 487 11.87 -5.60 -11.82
CA ASN A 487 12.64 -5.26 -10.64
C ASN A 487 14.13 -5.40 -10.89
N ASN A 488 14.56 -6.38 -11.67
CA ASN A 488 15.95 -6.53 -12.08
C ASN A 488 16.40 -5.34 -12.93
N ILE A 489 15.61 -4.90 -13.91
CA ILE A 489 15.92 -3.70 -14.69
C ILE A 489 16.02 -2.47 -13.79
N LEU A 490 15.08 -2.30 -12.86
CA LEU A 490 15.14 -1.19 -11.93
C LEU A 490 16.33 -1.29 -10.97
N TYR A 491 16.67 -2.49 -10.53
CA TYR A 491 17.85 -2.76 -9.71
C TYR A 491 19.15 -2.43 -10.47
N GLU A 492 19.28 -2.89 -11.71
CA GLU A 492 20.40 -2.58 -12.59
C GLU A 492 20.54 -1.08 -12.88
N LEU A 493 19.42 -0.34 -12.89
CA LEU A 493 19.40 1.12 -12.98
C LEU A 493 19.73 1.81 -11.65
N GLY A 494 20.12 1.06 -10.62
CA GLY A 494 20.42 1.59 -9.30
C GLY A 494 19.21 1.97 -8.47
N HIS A 495 18.02 1.58 -8.90
CA HIS A 495 16.79 1.80 -8.16
C HIS A 495 16.47 0.58 -7.30
N LEU A 496 16.79 0.67 -6.03
CA LEU A 496 16.43 -0.35 -5.04
C LEU A 496 14.94 -0.23 -4.74
N ASN A 497 14.14 -0.88 -5.58
CA ASN A 497 12.69 -0.82 -5.45
C ASN A 497 12.31 -1.34 -4.05
N SER A 498 11.67 -0.48 -3.25
CA SER A 498 11.22 -0.80 -1.90
C SER A 498 12.33 -1.05 -0.85
N ARG A 499 13.58 -0.75 -1.17
CA ARG A 499 14.71 -0.80 -0.24
C ARG A 499 15.20 0.61 0.04
N THR A 500 14.58 1.27 0.98
CA THR A 500 15.09 2.55 1.48
C THR A 500 16.16 2.26 2.52
N PRO A 501 17.36 2.84 2.42
CA PRO A 501 18.35 2.73 3.48
C PRO A 501 17.73 3.16 4.80
N GLN A 502 18.07 2.44 5.87
CA GLN A 502 17.67 2.91 7.20
C GLN A 502 18.38 4.24 7.46
N PRO A 503 17.71 5.24 8.04
CA PRO A 503 18.39 6.43 8.51
C PRO A 503 19.40 6.03 9.58
N ASN A 504 20.63 6.48 9.40
CA ASN A 504 21.74 6.27 10.34
C ASN A 504 21.50 7.00 11.65
#